data_a7cd3ee179ff3ed05625033cf4d97a84
#
_entry.id   a7cd3ee179ff3ed05625033cf4d97a84
#
_cell.length_a   1.000
_cell.length_b   1.000
_cell.length_c   1.000
_cell.angle_alpha   90.00
_cell.angle_beta   90.00
_cell.angle_gamma   90.00
#
_symmetry.space_group_name_H-M   'P 1'
#
loop_
_entity.id
_entity.type
_entity.pdbx_description
1 polymer ?
#
loop_
_entity_poly.entity_id
_entity_poly.type
_entity_poly.pdbx_seq_one_letter_code
_entity_poly.pdbx_strand_id
1 'polypeptide(L)'
;MVDKPQTTQDFRLVSVMLHKAGDVGKPFDMKDLVDTFSYVESVTSPCVAATMNVVDSSGLLSTWPIQGMETIEIKIVANPKPEEEKLYRFKIWRLTNRVSSNQKQTYTLGLVSEEAILNETNRTEGIQSGNPNAIVEKMLREKLTSSKYFASEASAFKVKMIASRKRPFDVIADVCVKSVPTSGISAFETSSDNDKPTIKGSAGFLFWETRRGYHFFSVDALCATGEKNQFKSPNFQVDEHGTYKERPANQENIQPDTKIIETATFQSEVDIMTSLRTGKYASLICMFNYSTGQYEEFPYDINQTYNNMAHLGGQESVSKLPHSSGDLSKKPTRIMSVFVDHESWYNEPGIASPEDRDGSKNPTQFADWQKHYVSQSLTRYELLKNQSGTIVIPGNSDICAGDRITLELVNKAPSADIKKNPLDKETSGVYLIEEVTHTYEKNVGTNGRFRTTVRVMRDSYGMPDEISSHGN
;
A
#
# COMPACT_ATOMS: atom_id res chain seq x y z
N MET A 1 -18.26 -0.18 -36.43
CA MET A 1 -18.12 0.93 -35.44
C MET A 1 -17.91 0.28 -34.10
N VAL A 2 -16.84 0.61 -33.41
CA VAL A 2 -16.57 0.08 -32.09
C VAL A 2 -17.43 0.89 -31.14
N ASP A 3 -18.43 0.28 -30.49
CA ASP A 3 -19.25 0.96 -29.49
C ASP A 3 -18.35 1.41 -28.32
N LYS A 4 -18.19 2.71 -28.20
CA LYS A 4 -17.46 3.31 -27.08
C LYS A 4 -18.33 3.27 -25.82
N PRO A 5 -17.75 3.07 -24.63
CA PRO A 5 -18.46 3.23 -23.39
C PRO A 5 -19.20 4.56 -23.36
N GLN A 6 -20.50 4.53 -23.17
CA GLN A 6 -21.36 5.73 -23.23
C GLN A 6 -21.53 6.39 -21.86
N THR A 7 -21.40 5.61 -20.79
CA THR A 7 -21.50 6.08 -19.41
C THR A 7 -20.22 5.80 -18.61
N THR A 8 -20.08 6.46 -17.47
CA THR A 8 -18.93 6.26 -16.56
C THR A 8 -18.84 4.87 -15.98
N GLN A 9 -19.90 4.08 -16.03
CA GLN A 9 -19.97 2.71 -15.53
C GLN A 9 -19.82 1.66 -16.63
N ASP A 10 -19.76 2.08 -17.89
CA ASP A 10 -19.64 1.15 -19.00
C ASP A 10 -18.20 0.64 -19.17
N PHE A 11 -18.08 -0.59 -19.57
CA PHE A 11 -16.81 -1.18 -19.99
C PHE A 11 -17.02 -2.13 -21.19
N ARG A 12 -15.94 -2.42 -21.85
CA ARG A 12 -15.93 -3.44 -22.93
C ARG A 12 -14.85 -4.47 -22.65
N LEU A 13 -15.26 -5.70 -22.49
CA LEU A 13 -14.37 -6.84 -22.48
C LEU A 13 -13.97 -7.12 -23.95
N VAL A 14 -12.69 -6.91 -24.28
CA VAL A 14 -12.18 -7.08 -25.65
C VAL A 14 -11.91 -8.55 -25.92
N SER A 15 -11.10 -9.19 -25.09
CA SER A 15 -10.76 -10.61 -25.19
C SER A 15 -10.38 -11.20 -23.84
N VAL A 16 -10.58 -12.50 -23.66
CA VAL A 16 -10.10 -13.30 -22.51
C VAL A 16 -9.45 -14.57 -23.05
N MET A 17 -8.14 -14.52 -23.20
CA MET A 17 -7.37 -15.61 -23.82
C MET A 17 -6.79 -16.54 -22.76
N LEU A 18 -7.20 -17.79 -22.78
CA LEU A 18 -6.68 -18.86 -21.93
C LEU A 18 -5.57 -19.61 -22.67
N HIS A 19 -4.37 -19.60 -22.12
CA HIS A 19 -3.20 -20.32 -22.62
C HIS A 19 -2.91 -21.52 -21.73
N LYS A 20 -2.72 -22.69 -22.32
CA LYS A 20 -2.38 -23.91 -21.57
C LYS A 20 -0.96 -23.85 -21.01
N ALA A 21 -0.76 -24.42 -19.85
CA ALA A 21 0.56 -24.48 -19.23
C ALA A 21 1.53 -25.33 -20.11
N GLY A 22 2.66 -24.75 -20.49
CA GLY A 22 3.70 -25.44 -21.26
C GLY A 22 3.37 -25.74 -22.74
N ASP A 23 2.23 -25.30 -23.25
CA ASP A 23 1.80 -25.55 -24.63
C ASP A 23 1.87 -24.26 -25.48
N VAL A 24 2.41 -24.38 -26.69
CA VAL A 24 2.50 -23.30 -27.70
C VAL A 24 1.23 -23.29 -28.60
N GLY A 25 0.21 -24.07 -28.24
CA GLY A 25 -1.04 -24.17 -28.99
C GLY A 25 -1.83 -22.86 -29.06
N LYS A 26 -2.88 -22.86 -29.88
CA LYS A 26 -3.76 -21.68 -29.97
C LYS A 26 -4.49 -21.44 -28.65
N PRO A 27 -4.49 -20.20 -28.15
CA PRO A 27 -5.25 -19.87 -26.95
C PRO A 27 -6.76 -20.04 -27.18
N PHE A 28 -7.49 -20.36 -26.12
CA PHE A 28 -8.93 -20.43 -26.13
C PHE A 28 -9.54 -19.08 -25.69
N ASP A 29 -10.44 -18.53 -26.47
CA ASP A 29 -11.15 -17.29 -26.08
C ASP A 29 -12.34 -17.62 -25.18
N MET A 30 -12.23 -17.22 -23.91
CA MET A 30 -13.26 -17.40 -22.87
C MET A 30 -14.20 -16.21 -22.76
N LYS A 31 -14.08 -15.18 -23.57
CA LYS A 31 -14.79 -13.89 -23.43
C LYS A 31 -16.28 -14.06 -23.17
N ASP A 32 -16.94 -14.98 -23.89
CA ASP A 32 -18.39 -15.16 -23.77
C ASP A 32 -18.81 -15.99 -22.56
N LEU A 33 -17.87 -16.67 -21.92
CA LEU A 33 -18.11 -17.48 -20.73
C LEU A 33 -17.93 -16.66 -19.43
N VAL A 34 -17.28 -15.50 -19.48
CA VAL A 34 -17.03 -14.66 -18.32
C VAL A 34 -18.29 -13.91 -17.92
N ASP A 35 -18.68 -14.02 -16.66
CA ASP A 35 -19.79 -13.29 -16.06
C ASP A 35 -19.27 -12.07 -15.27
N THR A 36 -18.34 -12.30 -14.35
CA THR A 36 -17.76 -11.24 -13.52
C THR A 36 -16.24 -11.41 -13.43
N PHE A 37 -15.53 -10.29 -13.53
CA PHE A 37 -14.11 -10.22 -13.27
C PHE A 37 -13.83 -9.14 -12.20
N SER A 38 -13.14 -9.52 -11.14
CA SER A 38 -12.71 -8.61 -10.08
C SER A 38 -11.18 -8.65 -9.94
N TYR A 39 -10.55 -7.49 -10.04
CA TYR A 39 -9.13 -7.29 -9.93
C TYR A 39 -8.79 -6.48 -8.68
N VAL A 40 -7.83 -6.94 -7.89
CA VAL A 40 -7.48 -6.35 -6.59
C VAL A 40 -6.00 -6.00 -6.53
N GLU A 41 -5.70 -4.78 -6.15
CA GLU A 41 -4.37 -4.28 -5.77
C GLU A 41 -4.38 -3.82 -4.32
N SER A 42 -3.29 -4.01 -3.58
CA SER A 42 -3.18 -3.50 -2.21
C SER A 42 -1.73 -3.18 -1.86
N VAL A 43 -1.49 -2.05 -1.15
CA VAL A 43 -0.16 -1.69 -0.65
C VAL A 43 0.37 -2.65 0.42
N THR A 44 -0.51 -3.46 0.99
CA THR A 44 -0.17 -4.48 1.99
C THR A 44 0.04 -5.87 1.37
N SER A 45 -0.17 -6.02 0.05
CA SER A 45 0.02 -7.27 -0.68
C SER A 45 1.17 -7.14 -1.70
N PRO A 46 2.15 -8.04 -1.68
CA PRO A 46 3.25 -8.02 -2.64
C PRO A 46 2.83 -8.44 -4.05
N CYS A 47 1.60 -8.93 -4.24
CA CYS A 47 1.10 -9.43 -5.51
C CYS A 47 -0.32 -8.97 -5.78
N VAL A 48 -0.64 -8.72 -7.04
CA VAL A 48 -2.01 -8.52 -7.48
C VAL A 48 -2.75 -9.85 -7.55
N ALA A 49 -4.03 -9.80 -7.20
CA ALA A 49 -4.92 -10.95 -7.26
C ALA A 49 -6.19 -10.59 -8.06
N ALA A 50 -6.81 -11.61 -8.62
CA ALA A 50 -8.10 -11.44 -9.27
C ALA A 50 -8.98 -12.67 -9.11
N THR A 51 -10.27 -12.48 -9.28
CA THR A 51 -11.25 -13.54 -9.34
C THR A 51 -12.08 -13.41 -10.61
N MET A 52 -12.44 -14.53 -11.21
CA MET A 52 -13.25 -14.56 -12.40
C MET A 52 -14.34 -15.60 -12.24
N ASN A 53 -15.59 -15.18 -12.32
CA ASN A 53 -16.72 -16.09 -12.37
C ASN A 53 -17.03 -16.45 -13.82
N VAL A 54 -17.11 -17.74 -14.08
CA VAL A 54 -17.31 -18.32 -15.41
C VAL A 54 -18.61 -19.08 -15.44
N VAL A 55 -19.40 -18.82 -16.48
CA VAL A 55 -20.61 -19.58 -16.81
C VAL A 55 -20.32 -20.38 -18.08
N ASP A 56 -19.91 -21.62 -17.93
CA ASP A 56 -19.51 -22.50 -19.02
C ASP A 56 -20.72 -23.26 -19.56
N SER A 57 -21.15 -22.87 -20.74
CA SER A 57 -22.15 -23.58 -21.56
C SER A 57 -21.52 -24.40 -22.68
N SER A 58 -20.21 -24.32 -22.87
CA SER A 58 -19.47 -24.99 -23.95
C SER A 58 -18.83 -26.31 -23.54
N GLY A 59 -18.82 -26.63 -22.23
CA GLY A 59 -18.13 -27.80 -21.70
C GLY A 59 -16.62 -27.68 -21.71
N LEU A 60 -16.11 -26.46 -21.51
CA LEU A 60 -14.67 -26.16 -21.53
C LEU A 60 -13.88 -27.09 -20.61
N LEU A 61 -14.33 -27.28 -19.37
CA LEU A 61 -13.61 -28.15 -18.41
C LEU A 61 -13.53 -29.61 -18.84
N SER A 62 -14.44 -30.06 -19.69
CA SER A 62 -14.45 -31.44 -20.21
C SER A 62 -13.54 -31.60 -21.42
N THR A 63 -13.48 -30.57 -22.27
CA THR A 63 -12.67 -30.59 -23.49
C THR A 63 -11.25 -30.08 -23.26
N TRP A 64 -11.10 -29.14 -22.34
CA TRP A 64 -9.84 -28.50 -21.99
C TRP A 64 -9.69 -28.33 -20.47
N PRO A 65 -9.33 -29.39 -19.75
CA PRO A 65 -9.30 -29.37 -18.29
C PRO A 65 -8.28 -28.34 -17.79
N ILE A 66 -8.75 -27.48 -16.88
CA ILE A 66 -7.91 -26.51 -16.17
C ILE A 66 -7.31 -27.26 -14.96
N GLN A 67 -5.98 -27.33 -14.94
CA GLN A 67 -5.22 -28.04 -13.90
C GLN A 67 -4.47 -27.10 -12.94
N GLY A 68 -4.40 -25.80 -13.28
CA GLY A 68 -3.59 -24.80 -12.64
C GLY A 68 -2.35 -24.45 -13.47
N MET A 69 -1.78 -23.27 -13.23
CA MET A 69 -0.63 -22.73 -13.98
C MET A 69 -0.94 -22.25 -15.41
N GLU A 70 -2.15 -22.41 -15.91
CA GLU A 70 -2.58 -21.78 -17.16
C GLU A 70 -2.48 -20.26 -17.05
N THR A 71 -2.16 -19.62 -18.17
CA THR A 71 -2.11 -18.15 -18.23
C THR A 71 -3.41 -17.61 -18.80
N ILE A 72 -3.99 -16.63 -18.13
CA ILE A 72 -5.12 -15.85 -18.66
C ILE A 72 -4.64 -14.45 -19.00
N GLU A 73 -4.94 -14.03 -20.21
CA GLU A 73 -4.75 -12.65 -20.69
C GLU A 73 -6.13 -12.00 -20.90
N ILE A 74 -6.36 -10.89 -20.22
CA ILE A 74 -7.63 -10.17 -20.24
C ILE A 74 -7.39 -8.79 -20.81
N LYS A 75 -8.09 -8.42 -21.87
CA LYS A 75 -8.08 -7.08 -22.44
C LYS A 75 -9.42 -6.39 -22.19
N ILE A 76 -9.36 -5.25 -21.55
CA ILE A 76 -10.52 -4.44 -21.17
C ILE A 76 -10.32 -3.01 -21.63
N VAL A 77 -11.39 -2.40 -22.12
CA VAL A 77 -11.51 -0.96 -22.36
C VAL A 77 -12.52 -0.41 -21.37
N ALA A 78 -12.11 0.59 -20.60
CA ALA A 78 -12.94 1.20 -19.56
C ALA A 78 -12.53 2.66 -19.30
N ASN A 79 -13.40 3.40 -18.62
CA ASN A 79 -13.10 4.76 -18.20
C ASN A 79 -11.87 4.82 -17.26
N PRO A 80 -11.15 5.97 -17.25
CA PRO A 80 -11.41 7.25 -17.93
C PRO A 80 -10.87 7.32 -19.35
N LYS A 81 -10.18 6.28 -19.84
CA LYS A 81 -9.53 6.25 -21.15
C LYS A 81 -10.12 5.18 -22.05
N PRO A 82 -11.31 5.43 -22.66
CA PRO A 82 -12.00 4.42 -23.48
C PRO A 82 -11.30 4.10 -24.81
N GLU A 83 -10.22 4.79 -25.13
CA GLU A 83 -9.40 4.52 -26.33
C GLU A 83 -8.25 3.55 -26.02
N GLU A 84 -7.92 3.34 -24.77
CA GLU A 84 -6.78 2.55 -24.34
C GLU A 84 -7.21 1.16 -23.89
N GLU A 85 -6.65 0.11 -24.50
CA GLU A 85 -6.83 -1.27 -24.07
C GLU A 85 -5.90 -1.56 -22.87
N LYS A 86 -6.49 -1.97 -21.75
CA LYS A 86 -5.74 -2.41 -20.58
C LYS A 86 -5.59 -3.91 -20.60
N LEU A 87 -4.32 -4.36 -20.57
CA LEU A 87 -3.96 -5.78 -20.53
C LEU A 87 -3.68 -6.21 -19.10
N TYR A 88 -4.35 -7.27 -18.68
CA TYR A 88 -4.10 -7.98 -17.42
C TYR A 88 -3.64 -9.40 -17.75
N ARG A 89 -2.57 -9.86 -17.11
CA ARG A 89 -2.01 -11.20 -17.27
C ARG A 89 -1.87 -11.87 -15.92
N PHE A 90 -2.44 -13.07 -15.79
CA PHE A 90 -2.45 -13.84 -14.55
C PHE A 90 -2.17 -15.31 -14.80
N LYS A 91 -1.78 -16.00 -13.73
CA LYS A 91 -1.80 -17.46 -13.62
C LYS A 91 -3.04 -17.91 -12.86
N ILE A 92 -3.64 -19.00 -13.31
CA ILE A 92 -4.71 -19.68 -12.55
C ILE A 92 -4.01 -20.50 -11.45
N TRP A 93 -4.36 -20.22 -10.20
CA TRP A 93 -3.86 -20.97 -9.06
C TRP A 93 -4.94 -21.80 -8.37
N ARG A 94 -6.20 -21.47 -8.61
CA ARG A 94 -7.33 -22.15 -7.96
C ARG A 94 -8.57 -22.15 -8.84
N LEU A 95 -9.31 -23.27 -8.78
CA LEU A 95 -10.67 -23.40 -9.32
C LEU A 95 -11.58 -23.83 -8.18
N THR A 96 -12.65 -23.09 -7.93
CA THR A 96 -13.59 -23.31 -6.81
C THR A 96 -15.04 -23.09 -7.21
N ASN A 97 -15.95 -23.39 -6.28
CA ASN A 97 -17.39 -23.13 -6.42
C ASN A 97 -17.99 -23.76 -7.70
N ARG A 98 -17.52 -24.97 -8.07
CA ARG A 98 -18.03 -25.65 -9.25
C ARG A 98 -19.44 -26.19 -8.99
N VAL A 99 -20.40 -25.65 -9.71
CA VAL A 99 -21.81 -26.10 -9.70
C VAL A 99 -22.19 -26.51 -11.10
N SER A 100 -22.73 -27.71 -11.23
CA SER A 100 -23.22 -28.25 -12.52
C SER A 100 -24.75 -28.25 -12.52
N SER A 101 -25.35 -27.73 -13.57
CA SER A 101 -26.75 -27.78 -13.89
C SER A 101 -26.92 -28.46 -15.25
N ASN A 102 -28.11 -28.86 -15.65
CA ASN A 102 -28.37 -29.72 -16.81
C ASN A 102 -27.67 -29.31 -18.13
N GLN A 103 -27.32 -28.03 -18.32
CA GLN A 103 -26.69 -27.55 -19.54
C GLN A 103 -25.59 -26.53 -19.31
N LYS A 104 -25.28 -26.19 -18.07
CA LYS A 104 -24.30 -25.16 -17.71
C LYS A 104 -23.49 -25.57 -16.50
N GLN A 105 -22.23 -25.20 -16.49
CA GLN A 105 -21.38 -25.26 -15.31
C GLN A 105 -20.97 -23.85 -14.92
N THR A 106 -21.04 -23.53 -13.63
CA THR A 106 -20.51 -22.30 -13.09
C THR A 106 -19.34 -22.61 -12.17
N TYR A 107 -18.30 -21.82 -12.26
CA TYR A 107 -17.14 -21.95 -11.39
C TYR A 107 -16.40 -20.63 -11.26
N THR A 108 -15.59 -20.53 -10.22
CA THR A 108 -14.77 -19.36 -9.93
C THR A 108 -13.30 -19.71 -10.11
N LEU A 109 -12.60 -18.96 -10.93
CA LEU A 109 -11.15 -19.01 -11.10
C LEU A 109 -10.49 -18.01 -10.16
N GLY A 110 -9.56 -18.49 -9.35
CA GLY A 110 -8.63 -17.66 -8.60
C GLY A 110 -7.40 -17.39 -9.45
N LEU A 111 -7.08 -16.11 -9.61
CA LEU A 111 -6.03 -15.60 -10.47
C LEU A 111 -5.00 -14.83 -9.64
N VAL A 112 -3.74 -14.92 -10.00
CA VAL A 112 -2.64 -14.23 -9.29
C VAL A 112 -1.50 -13.93 -10.25
N SER A 113 -0.66 -12.97 -9.92
CA SER A 113 0.58 -12.73 -10.67
C SER A 113 1.52 -13.92 -10.59
N GLU A 114 2.29 -14.18 -11.64
CA GLU A 114 3.21 -15.32 -11.74
C GLU A 114 4.23 -15.33 -10.60
N GLU A 115 4.69 -14.16 -10.18
CA GLU A 115 5.65 -13.97 -9.09
C GLU A 115 5.15 -14.52 -7.76
N ALA A 116 3.84 -14.51 -7.51
CA ALA A 116 3.26 -15.10 -6.30
C ALA A 116 3.50 -16.61 -6.24
N ILE A 117 3.38 -17.30 -7.38
CA ILE A 117 3.62 -18.75 -7.46
C ILE A 117 5.12 -19.05 -7.34
N LEU A 118 5.95 -18.26 -8.01
CA LEU A 118 7.41 -18.40 -7.93
C LEU A 118 7.92 -18.14 -6.50
N ASN A 119 7.28 -17.25 -5.75
CA ASN A 119 7.60 -17.01 -4.35
C ASN A 119 7.41 -18.26 -3.47
N GLU A 120 6.39 -19.08 -3.75
CA GLU A 120 6.15 -20.30 -2.99
C GLU A 120 7.20 -21.39 -3.27
N THR A 121 7.80 -21.39 -4.45
CA THR A 121 8.77 -22.41 -4.84
C THR A 121 10.22 -22.01 -4.58
N ASN A 122 10.54 -20.73 -4.70
CA ASN A 122 11.90 -20.23 -4.60
C ASN A 122 12.27 -19.90 -3.15
N ARG A 123 13.56 -20.11 -2.84
CA ARG A 123 14.13 -19.81 -1.52
C ARG A 123 15.38 -18.96 -1.68
N THR A 124 15.54 -18.02 -0.76
CA THR A 124 16.71 -17.16 -0.65
C THR A 124 17.57 -17.64 0.49
N GLU A 125 18.86 -17.84 0.23
CA GLU A 125 19.84 -18.31 1.18
C GLU A 125 21.03 -17.34 1.27
N GLY A 126 21.75 -17.41 2.38
CA GLY A 126 22.98 -16.67 2.60
C GLY A 126 22.78 -15.21 2.99
N ILE A 127 23.87 -14.48 2.90
CA ILE A 127 23.94 -13.07 3.30
C ILE A 127 23.40 -12.21 2.16
N GLN A 128 22.43 -11.37 2.49
CA GLN A 128 21.95 -10.31 1.63
C GLN A 128 22.51 -8.99 2.16
N SER A 129 23.30 -8.29 1.35
CA SER A 129 23.97 -7.03 1.72
C SER A 129 23.85 -6.01 0.60
N GLY A 130 23.66 -4.76 0.95
CA GLY A 130 23.58 -3.65 0.02
C GLY A 130 22.48 -2.65 0.32
N ASN A 131 22.24 -1.75 -0.63
CA ASN A 131 21.12 -0.82 -0.51
C ASN A 131 19.80 -1.59 -0.57
N PRO A 132 18.82 -1.27 0.28
CA PRO A 132 17.52 -1.91 0.31
C PRO A 132 16.84 -2.05 -1.06
N ASN A 133 16.77 -0.99 -1.85
CA ASN A 133 16.19 -1.01 -3.19
C ASN A 133 16.92 -2.01 -4.14
N ALA A 134 18.25 -2.11 -4.04
CA ALA A 134 19.02 -3.07 -4.84
C ALA A 134 18.77 -4.53 -4.39
N ILE A 135 18.60 -4.77 -3.08
CA ILE A 135 18.23 -6.10 -2.56
C ILE A 135 16.84 -6.49 -3.08
N VAL A 136 15.86 -5.56 -3.02
CA VAL A 136 14.51 -5.80 -3.52
C VAL A 136 14.53 -6.10 -5.02
N GLU A 137 15.25 -5.29 -5.81
CA GLU A 137 15.37 -5.51 -7.24
C GLU A 137 16.02 -6.87 -7.56
N LYS A 138 17.08 -7.24 -6.83
CA LYS A 138 17.71 -8.56 -6.94
C LYS A 138 16.71 -9.69 -6.68
N MET A 139 15.87 -9.58 -5.65
CA MET A 139 14.83 -10.58 -5.38
C MET A 139 13.84 -10.69 -6.54
N LEU A 140 13.40 -9.54 -7.09
CA LEU A 140 12.48 -9.51 -8.23
C LEU A 140 13.11 -10.13 -9.49
N ARG A 141 14.35 -9.74 -9.85
CA ARG A 141 14.98 -10.17 -11.11
C ARG A 141 15.53 -11.60 -11.04
N GLU A 142 16.27 -11.93 -9.97
CA GLU A 142 16.99 -13.21 -9.90
C GLU A 142 16.14 -14.34 -9.31
N LYS A 143 15.28 -14.03 -8.33
CA LYS A 143 14.50 -15.06 -7.63
C LYS A 143 13.10 -15.23 -8.18
N LEU A 144 12.45 -14.12 -8.56
CA LEU A 144 11.08 -14.12 -9.07
C LEU A 144 11.03 -13.96 -10.61
N THR A 145 12.18 -13.81 -11.28
CA THR A 145 12.30 -13.67 -12.73
C THR A 145 11.35 -12.64 -13.34
N SER A 146 10.95 -11.64 -12.55
CA SER A 146 10.01 -10.64 -13.00
C SER A 146 10.64 -9.66 -13.97
N SER A 147 9.98 -9.39 -15.08
CA SER A 147 10.33 -8.36 -16.06
C SER A 147 9.52 -7.07 -15.87
N LYS A 148 8.60 -7.03 -14.91
CA LYS A 148 7.75 -5.87 -14.66
C LYS A 148 8.56 -4.64 -14.27
N TYR A 149 8.03 -3.47 -14.55
CA TYR A 149 8.63 -2.21 -14.13
C TYR A 149 8.77 -2.17 -12.60
N PHE A 150 9.87 -1.64 -12.11
CA PHE A 150 10.14 -1.48 -10.69
C PHE A 150 10.45 -0.03 -10.39
N ALA A 151 9.56 0.62 -9.66
CA ALA A 151 9.73 1.97 -9.15
C ALA A 151 10.17 1.91 -7.68
N SER A 152 11.28 2.57 -7.34
CA SER A 152 11.81 2.53 -5.99
C SER A 152 12.36 3.87 -5.53
N GLU A 153 12.20 4.13 -4.23
CA GLU A 153 12.85 5.22 -3.53
C GLU A 153 14.23 4.77 -3.03
N ALA A 154 15.20 5.69 -3.06
CA ALA A 154 16.50 5.43 -2.50
C ALA A 154 16.43 5.41 -0.96
N SER A 155 17.06 4.42 -0.36
CA SER A 155 17.21 4.35 1.10
C SER A 155 18.62 4.77 1.54
N ALA A 156 18.66 5.27 2.74
CA ALA A 156 19.84 5.94 3.28
C ALA A 156 20.96 5.01 3.69
N PHE A 157 20.60 3.82 4.23
CA PHE A 157 21.58 2.90 4.80
C PHE A 157 21.64 1.61 4.02
N LYS A 158 22.83 1.03 3.93
CA LYS A 158 22.98 -0.35 3.50
C LYS A 158 22.50 -1.27 4.60
N VAL A 159 21.80 -2.33 4.20
CA VAL A 159 21.32 -3.37 5.10
C VAL A 159 22.12 -4.65 4.86
N LYS A 160 22.45 -5.34 5.94
CA LYS A 160 23.05 -6.68 5.89
C LYS A 160 22.21 -7.62 6.72
N MET A 161 21.77 -8.71 6.13
CA MET A 161 20.90 -9.69 6.78
C MET A 161 21.16 -11.09 6.28
N ILE A 162 20.85 -12.08 7.11
CA ILE A 162 20.92 -13.49 6.74
C ILE A 162 19.54 -13.95 6.32
N ALA A 163 19.42 -14.43 5.08
CA ALA A 163 18.24 -15.11 4.60
C ALA A 163 18.40 -16.63 4.83
N SER A 164 17.72 -17.16 5.84
CA SER A 164 17.74 -18.59 6.16
C SER A 164 16.59 -19.30 5.46
N ARG A 165 16.74 -19.60 4.16
CA ARG A 165 15.72 -20.24 3.31
C ARG A 165 14.36 -19.54 3.32
N LYS A 166 14.37 -18.21 3.47
CA LYS A 166 13.15 -17.39 3.38
C LYS A 166 12.65 -17.30 1.95
N ARG A 167 11.35 -17.16 1.80
CA ARG A 167 10.75 -16.81 0.51
C ARG A 167 11.19 -15.41 0.08
N PRO A 168 11.31 -15.13 -1.21
CA PRO A 168 11.73 -13.81 -1.70
C PRO A 168 10.91 -12.64 -1.13
N PHE A 169 9.58 -12.76 -1.07
CA PHE A 169 8.75 -11.70 -0.50
C PHE A 169 8.92 -11.53 1.02
N ASP A 170 9.23 -12.59 1.76
CA ASP A 170 9.53 -12.48 3.19
C ASP A 170 10.85 -11.71 3.42
N VAL A 171 11.84 -11.91 2.53
CA VAL A 171 13.09 -11.12 2.54
C VAL A 171 12.80 -9.65 2.24
N ILE A 172 11.96 -9.37 1.25
CA ILE A 172 11.56 -8.00 0.92
C ILE A 172 10.82 -7.34 2.10
N ALA A 173 9.94 -8.06 2.77
CA ALA A 173 9.22 -7.55 3.95
C ALA A 173 10.19 -7.19 5.10
N ASP A 174 11.20 -8.03 5.35
CA ASP A 174 12.24 -7.73 6.34
C ASP A 174 13.07 -6.48 5.96
N VAL A 175 13.30 -6.28 4.66
CA VAL A 175 13.99 -5.09 4.14
C VAL A 175 13.13 -3.84 4.29
N CYS A 176 11.82 -3.92 4.02
CA CYS A 176 10.88 -2.80 4.18
C CYS A 176 10.93 -2.19 5.58
N VAL A 177 10.90 -3.03 6.61
CA VAL A 177 10.95 -2.59 8.01
C VAL A 177 12.25 -1.90 8.37
N LYS A 178 13.36 -2.30 7.73
CA LYS A 178 14.73 -1.78 8.00
C LYS A 178 15.10 -0.58 7.13
N SER A 179 14.28 -0.20 6.17
CA SER A 179 14.58 0.86 5.23
C SER A 179 14.21 2.22 5.79
N VAL A 180 15.11 3.20 5.57
CA VAL A 180 14.95 4.59 5.99
C VAL A 180 15.11 5.47 4.77
N PRO A 181 14.24 6.45 4.49
CA PRO A 181 14.36 7.32 3.32
C PRO A 181 15.58 8.23 3.42
N THR A 182 16.23 8.52 2.30
CA THR A 182 17.38 9.45 2.24
C THR A 182 17.03 10.84 2.71
N SER A 183 15.81 11.30 2.49
CA SER A 183 15.30 12.58 2.97
C SER A 183 15.34 12.69 4.51
N GLY A 184 15.28 11.58 5.22
CA GLY A 184 15.40 11.54 6.68
C GLY A 184 16.81 11.86 7.20
N ILE A 185 17.85 11.71 6.38
CA ILE A 185 19.25 11.92 6.81
C ILE A 185 19.73 13.34 6.64
N SER A 186 19.32 14.05 5.58
CA SER A 186 19.79 15.43 5.35
C SER A 186 19.52 16.37 6.53
N ALA A 187 18.67 15.97 7.45
CA ALA A 187 18.34 16.68 8.67
C ALA A 187 19.26 16.38 9.87
N PHE A 188 20.10 15.36 9.77
CA PHE A 188 21.11 15.08 10.80
C PHE A 188 22.33 16.01 10.70
N GLU A 189 22.58 16.57 9.53
CA GLU A 189 23.81 17.32 9.25
C GLU A 189 23.80 18.77 9.78
N THR A 190 22.69 19.31 10.24
CA THR A 190 22.56 20.76 10.49
C THR A 190 22.35 21.22 11.92
N SER A 191 22.28 20.35 12.92
CA SER A 191 22.20 20.82 14.31
C SER A 191 23.62 20.96 14.93
N SER A 192 24.11 22.19 14.95
CA SER A 192 25.40 22.55 15.54
C SER A 192 25.40 22.74 17.06
N ASP A 193 24.34 22.40 17.75
CA ASP A 193 24.23 22.51 19.19
C ASP A 193 23.97 21.17 19.88
N ASN A 194 24.48 21.05 21.08
CA ASN A 194 24.60 19.92 21.98
C ASN A 194 23.28 19.14 22.30
N ASP A 195 22.24 19.32 21.53
CA ASP A 195 20.98 18.60 21.65
C ASP A 195 20.95 17.39 20.75
N LYS A 196 20.35 16.34 21.28
CA LYS A 196 20.13 15.04 20.61
C LYS A 196 19.72 15.23 19.15
N PRO A 197 20.33 14.51 18.19
CA PRO A 197 20.05 14.69 16.78
C PRO A 197 18.55 14.48 16.51
N THR A 198 17.92 15.49 15.95
CA THR A 198 16.51 15.44 15.58
C THR A 198 16.39 14.65 14.28
N ILE A 199 15.90 13.42 14.36
CA ILE A 199 15.67 12.57 13.19
C ILE A 199 14.43 13.10 12.47
N LYS A 200 14.61 13.59 11.25
CA LYS A 200 13.49 13.91 10.35
C LYS A 200 13.19 12.72 9.44
N GLY A 201 11.92 12.40 9.27
CA GLY A 201 11.47 11.22 8.56
C GLY A 201 11.35 10.01 9.47
N SER A 202 10.77 8.96 8.95
CA SER A 202 10.55 7.71 9.68
C SER A 202 11.02 6.49 8.90
N ALA A 203 11.46 5.48 9.63
CA ALA A 203 11.66 4.16 9.05
C ALA A 203 10.31 3.55 8.64
N GLY A 204 10.34 2.69 7.64
CA GLY A 204 9.19 1.95 7.16
C GLY A 204 8.90 2.23 5.69
N PHE A 205 9.06 1.17 4.89
CA PHE A 205 8.74 1.15 3.47
C PHE A 205 7.59 0.18 3.23
N LEU A 206 6.86 0.42 2.16
CA LEU A 206 5.87 -0.49 1.62
C LEU A 206 6.37 -1.07 0.30
N PHE A 207 6.03 -2.33 0.05
CA PHE A 207 6.32 -3.01 -1.19
C PHE A 207 5.05 -3.67 -1.71
N TRP A 208 4.65 -3.30 -2.92
CA TRP A 208 3.41 -3.82 -3.52
C TRP A 208 3.48 -3.86 -5.03
N GLU A 209 2.58 -4.61 -5.60
CA GLU A 209 2.36 -4.69 -7.04
C GLU A 209 1.08 -3.98 -7.44
N THR A 210 1.13 -3.26 -8.55
CA THR A 210 -0.03 -2.71 -9.24
C THR A 210 0.01 -3.09 -10.71
N ARG A 211 -1.01 -2.73 -11.47
CA ARG A 211 -1.00 -2.84 -12.93
C ARG A 211 0.21 -2.12 -13.57
N ARG A 212 0.74 -1.09 -12.93
CA ARG A 212 1.89 -0.31 -13.43
C ARG A 212 3.23 -1.00 -13.17
N GLY A 213 3.29 -2.00 -12.28
CA GLY A 213 4.49 -2.72 -11.88
C GLY A 213 4.66 -2.80 -10.38
N TYR A 214 5.90 -3.01 -9.94
CA TYR A 214 6.28 -3.08 -8.54
C TYR A 214 6.72 -1.72 -7.99
N HIS A 215 6.37 -1.49 -6.73
CA HIS A 215 6.65 -0.24 -6.03
C HIS A 215 7.35 -0.53 -4.70
N PHE A 216 8.35 0.29 -4.36
CA PHE A 216 9.07 0.24 -3.09
C PHE A 216 9.33 1.66 -2.59
N PHE A 217 8.48 2.15 -1.68
CA PHE A 217 8.50 3.55 -1.21
C PHE A 217 8.30 3.65 0.29
N SER A 218 8.89 4.70 0.89
CA SER A 218 8.66 5.04 2.29
C SER A 218 7.23 5.53 2.51
N VAL A 219 6.70 5.28 3.70
CA VAL A 219 5.41 5.84 4.10
C VAL A 219 5.44 7.37 4.08
N ASP A 220 6.57 7.98 4.40
CA ASP A 220 6.73 9.43 4.34
C ASP A 220 6.59 9.98 2.91
N ALA A 221 7.19 9.32 1.91
CA ALA A 221 7.03 9.72 0.51
C ALA A 221 5.57 9.57 0.03
N LEU A 222 4.87 8.54 0.49
CA LEU A 222 3.45 8.33 0.18
C LEU A 222 2.54 9.36 0.85
N CYS A 223 2.91 9.85 2.05
CA CYS A 223 2.15 10.85 2.79
C CYS A 223 2.54 12.30 2.46
N ALA A 224 3.64 12.53 1.72
CA ALA A 224 4.15 13.87 1.41
C ALA A 224 3.20 14.62 0.48
N THR A 225 2.36 15.49 1.02
CA THR A 225 1.45 16.38 0.30
C THR A 225 2.11 17.73 0.01
N GLY A 226 1.63 18.46 -0.99
CA GLY A 226 2.14 19.79 -1.35
C GLY A 226 3.45 19.78 -2.16
N GLU A 227 3.71 20.82 -2.94
CA GLU A 227 4.86 20.88 -3.87
C GLU A 227 6.22 21.02 -3.15
N LYS A 228 6.24 21.64 -1.97
CA LYS A 228 7.46 21.96 -1.22
C LYS A 228 7.79 20.96 -0.12
N ASN A 229 7.10 19.81 -0.09
CA ASN A 229 7.34 18.85 0.97
C ASN A 229 8.72 18.20 0.83
N GLN A 230 9.53 18.28 1.87
CA GLN A 230 10.90 17.76 1.93
C GLN A 230 11.02 16.24 1.73
N PHE A 231 9.93 15.51 1.95
CA PHE A 231 9.89 14.05 1.79
C PHE A 231 9.52 13.60 0.37
N LYS A 232 9.25 14.52 -0.56
CA LYS A 232 9.06 14.16 -1.96
C LYS A 232 10.32 13.56 -2.54
N SER A 233 10.19 12.37 -3.09
CA SER A 233 11.28 11.77 -3.87
C SER A 233 11.41 12.48 -5.21
N PRO A 234 12.61 12.89 -5.64
CA PRO A 234 12.79 13.57 -6.93
C PRO A 234 12.45 12.67 -8.13
N ASN A 235 12.48 11.36 -7.95
CA ASN A 235 12.26 10.37 -9.01
C ASN A 235 10.88 9.69 -8.93
N PHE A 236 10.03 10.11 -8.01
CA PHE A 236 8.72 9.49 -7.83
C PHE A 236 7.67 10.52 -7.43
N GLN A 237 6.59 10.52 -8.16
CA GLN A 237 5.41 11.30 -7.83
C GLN A 237 4.25 10.32 -7.60
N VAL A 238 3.60 10.45 -6.45
CA VAL A 238 2.35 9.74 -6.17
C VAL A 238 1.27 10.33 -7.07
N ASP A 239 0.54 9.50 -7.79
CA ASP A 239 -0.56 9.97 -8.62
C ASP A 239 -1.73 10.45 -7.76
N GLU A 240 -2.20 11.65 -8.05
CA GLU A 240 -3.33 12.26 -7.37
C GLU A 240 -4.55 12.28 -8.28
N HIS A 241 -5.62 11.60 -7.85
CA HIS A 241 -6.84 11.49 -8.66
C HIS A 241 -7.84 12.64 -8.45
N GLY A 242 -7.43 13.65 -7.68
CA GLY A 242 -8.23 14.84 -7.37
C GLY A 242 -9.36 14.56 -6.38
N THR A 243 -10.37 15.41 -6.39
CA THR A 243 -11.42 15.45 -5.37
C THR A 243 -12.65 14.65 -5.78
N TYR A 244 -13.08 13.74 -4.91
CA TYR A 244 -14.33 13.00 -5.02
C TYR A 244 -15.31 13.52 -3.97
N LYS A 245 -16.57 13.75 -4.38
CA LYS A 245 -17.59 14.39 -3.56
C LYS A 245 -18.74 13.46 -3.25
N GLU A 246 -19.20 13.45 -1.99
CA GLU A 246 -20.45 12.80 -1.64
C GLU A 246 -21.62 13.58 -2.23
N ARG A 247 -22.61 12.88 -2.82
CA ARG A 247 -23.79 13.52 -3.39
C ARG A 247 -24.68 14.07 -2.28
N PRO A 248 -25.00 15.39 -2.26
CA PRO A 248 -25.96 15.93 -1.31
C PRO A 248 -27.36 15.33 -1.53
N ALA A 249 -28.08 15.03 -0.44
CA ALA A 249 -29.37 14.33 -0.47
C ALA A 249 -30.47 15.04 -1.29
N ASN A 250 -30.32 16.34 -1.59
CA ASN A 250 -31.35 17.17 -2.21
C ASN A 250 -31.08 17.61 -3.67
N GLN A 251 -30.11 17.00 -4.34
CA GLN A 251 -29.82 17.35 -5.75
C GLN A 251 -30.24 16.22 -6.69
N GLU A 252 -31.43 16.36 -7.27
CA GLU A 252 -32.00 15.35 -8.18
C GLU A 252 -31.42 15.36 -9.59
N ASN A 253 -30.77 16.43 -10.04
CA ASN A 253 -30.34 16.65 -11.45
C ASN A 253 -28.84 16.96 -11.54
N ILE A 254 -27.96 16.02 -11.18
CA ILE A 254 -26.54 16.13 -11.52
C ILE A 254 -26.24 15.18 -12.69
N GLN A 255 -25.66 15.71 -13.76
CA GLN A 255 -25.04 14.90 -14.81
C GLN A 255 -24.09 13.89 -14.16
N PRO A 256 -23.93 12.67 -14.71
CA PRO A 256 -23.06 11.65 -14.15
C PRO A 256 -21.62 12.19 -14.09
N ASP A 257 -21.27 12.74 -12.95
CA ASP A 257 -19.89 13.14 -12.66
C ASP A 257 -19.08 11.88 -12.32
N THR A 258 -17.96 11.72 -12.98
CA THR A 258 -17.04 10.60 -12.75
C THR A 258 -16.42 10.60 -11.35
N LYS A 259 -16.54 11.71 -10.64
CA LYS A 259 -15.95 11.94 -9.32
C LYS A 259 -16.97 12.00 -8.18
N ILE A 260 -18.08 11.27 -8.32
CA ILE A 260 -19.09 11.14 -7.26
C ILE A 260 -18.79 9.89 -6.42
N ILE A 261 -18.93 10.03 -5.12
CA ILE A 261 -18.93 8.91 -4.18
C ILE A 261 -20.33 8.33 -4.13
N GLU A 262 -20.50 7.07 -4.55
CA GLU A 262 -21.78 6.35 -4.46
C GLU A 262 -22.07 5.94 -3.02
N THR A 263 -21.06 5.42 -2.33
CA THR A 263 -21.16 4.99 -0.93
C THR A 263 -19.84 5.24 -0.22
N ALA A 264 -19.90 5.77 0.99
CA ALA A 264 -18.76 5.92 1.88
C ALA A 264 -19.08 5.25 3.23
N THR A 265 -18.19 4.39 3.69
CA THR A 265 -18.29 3.72 4.99
C THR A 265 -16.95 3.84 5.69
N PHE A 266 -16.91 4.55 6.81
CA PHE A 266 -15.74 4.62 7.66
C PHE A 266 -15.81 3.54 8.73
N GLN A 267 -14.70 2.82 8.90
CA GLN A 267 -14.54 1.84 9.95
C GLN A 267 -14.16 2.55 11.27
N SER A 268 -14.06 1.78 12.36
CA SER A 268 -13.74 2.32 13.68
C SER A 268 -12.54 3.27 13.63
N GLU A 269 -12.77 4.53 13.90
CA GLU A 269 -11.77 5.59 13.85
C GLU A 269 -10.99 5.69 15.18
N VAL A 270 -11.54 5.14 16.26
CA VAL A 270 -10.94 5.16 17.59
C VAL A 270 -10.94 3.76 18.19
N ASP A 271 -9.78 3.11 18.20
CA ASP A 271 -9.53 1.85 18.91
C ASP A 271 -8.31 1.99 19.83
N ILE A 272 -8.56 2.49 21.03
CA ILE A 272 -7.51 2.73 22.03
C ILE A 272 -6.89 1.41 22.50
N MET A 273 -7.68 0.36 22.67
CA MET A 273 -7.20 -0.92 23.19
C MET A 273 -6.24 -1.59 22.23
N THR A 274 -6.60 -1.67 20.97
CA THR A 274 -5.71 -2.20 19.94
C THR A 274 -4.47 -1.31 19.76
N SER A 275 -4.64 0.01 19.71
CA SER A 275 -3.54 0.96 19.59
C SER A 275 -2.53 0.86 20.73
N LEU A 276 -2.97 0.65 21.97
CA LEU A 276 -2.09 0.42 23.11
C LEU A 276 -1.40 -0.95 22.99
N ARG A 277 -2.12 -2.02 22.65
CA ARG A 277 -1.54 -3.37 22.53
C ARG A 277 -0.51 -3.48 21.40
N THR A 278 -0.70 -2.79 20.31
CA THR A 278 0.25 -2.77 19.17
C THR A 278 1.48 -1.91 19.44
N GLY A 279 1.45 -1.06 20.47
CA GLY A 279 2.54 -0.12 20.78
C GLY A 279 2.59 1.08 19.86
N LYS A 280 1.44 1.50 19.30
CA LYS A 280 1.30 2.65 18.42
C LYS A 280 1.84 3.94 19.02
N TYR A 281 1.61 4.18 20.29
CA TYR A 281 1.99 5.42 20.97
C TYR A 281 3.39 5.36 21.57
N ALA A 282 3.69 4.30 22.31
CA ALA A 282 4.97 4.12 22.95
C ALA A 282 5.35 2.64 23.07
N SER A 283 6.64 2.37 22.95
CA SER A 283 7.19 1.01 23.04
C SER A 283 8.53 1.04 23.79
N LEU A 284 8.91 -0.09 24.36
CA LEU A 284 10.20 -0.31 25.00
C LEU A 284 10.97 -1.36 24.19
N ILE A 285 12.18 -1.02 23.76
CA ILE A 285 13.08 -1.95 23.11
C ILE A 285 14.15 -2.35 24.09
N CYS A 286 14.23 -3.64 24.38
CA CYS A 286 15.30 -4.24 25.14
C CYS A 286 16.36 -4.78 24.17
N MET A 287 17.52 -4.16 24.13
CA MET A 287 18.60 -4.54 23.23
C MET A 287 19.67 -5.32 23.97
N PHE A 288 20.07 -6.42 23.39
CA PHE A 288 21.15 -7.24 23.91
C PHE A 288 22.25 -7.40 22.86
N ASN A 289 23.46 -6.97 23.20
CA ASN A 289 24.63 -7.11 22.33
C ASN A 289 25.43 -8.37 22.76
N TYR A 290 25.46 -9.36 21.89
CA TYR A 290 26.15 -10.63 22.16
C TYR A 290 27.66 -10.48 22.29
N SER A 291 28.25 -9.52 21.57
CA SER A 291 29.71 -9.36 21.55
C SER A 291 30.23 -8.76 22.84
N THR A 292 29.49 -7.85 23.44
CA THR A 292 29.91 -7.10 24.64
C THR A 292 29.19 -7.58 25.90
N GLY A 293 28.13 -8.37 25.78
CA GLY A 293 27.24 -8.74 26.87
C GLY A 293 26.43 -7.58 27.46
N GLN A 294 26.40 -6.46 26.77
CA GLN A 294 25.66 -5.27 27.23
C GLN A 294 24.16 -5.42 26.97
N TYR A 295 23.39 -4.96 27.96
CA TYR A 295 21.95 -4.81 27.89
C TYR A 295 21.58 -3.33 28.00
N GLU A 296 20.70 -2.87 27.11
CA GLU A 296 20.24 -1.49 27.09
C GLU A 296 18.75 -1.45 26.86
N GLU A 297 18.04 -0.57 27.57
CA GLU A 297 16.62 -0.30 27.36
C GLU A 297 16.44 1.03 26.64
N PHE A 298 15.69 0.99 25.55
CA PHE A 298 15.39 2.17 24.75
C PHE A 298 13.87 2.43 24.73
N PRO A 299 13.39 3.41 25.50
CA PRO A 299 11.98 3.83 25.44
C PRO A 299 11.75 4.69 24.19
N TYR A 300 10.76 4.34 23.39
CA TYR A 300 10.31 5.11 22.24
C TYR A 300 8.93 5.70 22.51
N ASP A 301 8.77 6.99 22.21
CA ASP A 301 7.51 7.73 22.29
C ASP A 301 7.29 8.48 20.95
N ILE A 302 6.14 8.23 20.33
CA ILE A 302 5.78 8.84 19.06
C ILE A 302 5.71 10.37 19.13
N ASN A 303 5.33 10.94 20.28
CA ASN A 303 5.24 12.39 20.44
C ASN A 303 6.57 13.11 20.19
N GLN A 304 7.69 12.39 20.32
CA GLN A 304 9.03 12.95 20.06
C GLN A 304 9.33 13.05 18.56
N THR A 305 8.73 12.22 17.72
CA THR A 305 9.07 12.10 16.31
C THR A 305 7.91 12.46 15.37
N TYR A 306 6.69 12.59 15.87
CA TYR A 306 5.49 12.85 15.06
C TYR A 306 5.64 14.04 14.11
N ASN A 307 6.08 15.18 14.64
CA ASN A 307 6.23 16.41 13.83
C ASN A 307 7.36 16.33 12.80
N ASN A 308 8.18 15.29 12.85
CA ASN A 308 9.29 15.06 11.92
C ASN A 308 8.91 14.09 10.78
N MET A 309 7.67 13.65 10.74
CA MET A 309 7.11 12.74 9.73
C MET A 309 6.23 13.52 8.75
N ALA A 310 6.03 12.99 7.55
CA ALA A 310 5.03 13.49 6.61
C ALA A 310 3.64 12.98 6.99
N HIS A 311 2.63 13.86 6.95
CA HIS A 311 1.25 13.54 7.28
C HIS A 311 0.30 13.91 6.14
N LEU A 312 -0.78 13.12 5.98
CA LEU A 312 -1.82 13.35 4.96
C LEU A 312 -2.85 14.40 5.39
N GLY A 313 -3.10 14.52 6.69
CA GLY A 313 -4.04 15.48 7.27
C GLY A 313 -3.36 16.70 7.87
N GLY A 314 -4.11 17.47 8.68
CA GLY A 314 -3.56 18.55 9.46
C GLY A 314 -2.49 18.08 10.45
N GLN A 315 -1.58 18.97 10.83
CA GLN A 315 -0.50 18.67 11.77
C GLN A 315 -1.00 18.72 13.22
N GLU A 316 -2.00 17.92 13.54
CA GLU A 316 -2.37 17.76 14.95
C GLU A 316 -1.47 16.70 15.60
N SER A 317 -1.04 16.99 16.81
CA SER A 317 -0.27 16.03 17.61
C SER A 317 -1.09 14.77 17.87
N VAL A 318 -0.40 13.65 18.02
CA VAL A 318 -1.00 12.37 18.43
C VAL A 318 -1.95 12.59 19.61
N SER A 319 -3.12 11.97 19.55
CA SER A 319 -4.13 12.05 20.61
C SER A 319 -3.52 11.72 21.98
N LYS A 320 -3.60 12.66 22.90
CA LYS A 320 -3.24 12.44 24.29
C LYS A 320 -4.29 11.54 24.94
N LEU A 321 -3.84 10.61 25.75
CA LEU A 321 -4.71 9.73 26.55
C LEU A 321 -4.64 10.13 28.03
N PRO A 322 -5.31 11.22 28.43
CA PRO A 322 -5.22 11.75 29.79
C PRO A 322 -5.85 10.78 30.80
N HIS A 323 -5.13 10.50 31.89
CA HIS A 323 -5.58 9.67 32.98
C HIS A 323 -5.07 10.23 34.31
N SER A 324 -5.66 9.84 35.40
CA SER A 324 -5.23 10.26 36.77
C SER A 324 -3.77 9.89 37.08
N SER A 325 -3.24 8.83 36.45
CA SER A 325 -1.84 8.40 36.56
C SER A 325 -0.90 9.01 35.52
N GLY A 326 -1.33 10.07 34.83
CA GLY A 326 -0.61 10.74 33.75
C GLY A 326 -1.09 10.35 32.36
N ASP A 327 -0.41 10.86 31.33
CA ASP A 327 -0.75 10.57 29.94
C ASP A 327 -0.36 9.11 29.58
N LEU A 328 -1.36 8.28 29.28
CA LEU A 328 -1.15 6.88 28.97
C LEU A 328 -0.45 6.68 27.60
N SER A 329 -0.52 7.66 26.70
CA SER A 329 0.16 7.60 25.41
C SER A 329 1.70 7.56 25.54
N LYS A 330 2.24 8.03 26.67
CA LYS A 330 3.68 8.02 26.96
C LYS A 330 4.18 6.76 27.67
N LYS A 331 3.27 5.87 28.06
CA LYS A 331 3.65 4.63 28.77
C LYS A 331 3.97 3.55 27.75
N PRO A 332 5.17 2.94 27.77
CA PRO A 332 5.49 1.82 26.90
C PRO A 332 4.53 0.65 27.14
N THR A 333 3.76 0.31 26.14
CA THR A 333 2.77 -0.76 26.22
C THR A 333 3.22 -2.02 25.48
N ARG A 334 4.15 -1.87 24.53
CA ARG A 334 4.77 -2.98 23.82
C ARG A 334 6.24 -3.06 24.19
N ILE A 335 6.65 -4.24 24.63
CA ILE A 335 8.05 -4.53 24.94
C ILE A 335 8.59 -5.49 23.88
N MET A 336 9.70 -5.12 23.26
CA MET A 336 10.35 -5.90 22.21
C MET A 336 11.80 -6.19 22.60
N SER A 337 12.22 -7.45 22.46
CA SER A 337 13.62 -7.82 22.61
C SER A 337 14.28 -7.91 21.24
N VAL A 338 15.38 -7.18 21.07
CA VAL A 338 16.14 -7.13 19.83
C VAL A 338 17.59 -7.50 20.13
N PHE A 339 18.11 -8.46 19.38
CA PHE A 339 19.53 -8.77 19.41
C PHE A 339 20.26 -7.83 18.44
N VAL A 340 21.21 -7.09 18.98
CA VAL A 340 22.07 -6.22 18.15
C VAL A 340 23.05 -7.12 17.40
N ASP A 341 23.13 -6.92 16.10
CA ASP A 341 24.05 -7.61 15.24
C ASP A 341 25.50 -7.32 15.67
N HIS A 342 26.37 -8.28 15.45
CA HIS A 342 27.79 -8.13 15.81
C HIS A 342 28.42 -6.99 15.01
N GLU A 343 29.24 -6.16 15.66
CA GLU A 343 29.88 -4.98 15.05
C GLU A 343 30.70 -5.33 13.79
N SER A 344 31.29 -6.52 13.73
CA SER A 344 32.04 -6.98 12.55
C SER A 344 31.21 -7.13 11.29
N TRP A 345 29.87 -7.15 11.39
CA TRP A 345 28.98 -7.18 10.21
C TRP A 345 29.03 -5.86 9.43
N TYR A 346 29.42 -4.77 10.06
CA TYR A 346 29.37 -3.42 9.51
C TYR A 346 30.73 -2.91 9.00
N ASN A 347 31.79 -3.75 9.06
CA ASN A 347 33.14 -3.40 8.59
C ASN A 347 33.30 -3.44 7.06
N GLU A 348 32.23 -3.55 6.28
CA GLU A 348 32.29 -3.49 4.83
C GLU A 348 32.19 -2.03 4.35
N PRO A 349 32.94 -1.64 3.26
CA PRO A 349 32.85 -0.30 2.71
C PRO A 349 31.41 0.12 2.39
N GLY A 350 30.96 1.24 2.98
CA GLY A 350 29.64 1.82 2.79
C GLY A 350 28.51 1.20 3.63
N ILE A 351 28.83 0.28 4.57
CA ILE A 351 28.00 -0.02 5.73
C ILE A 351 28.56 0.81 6.87
N ALA A 352 27.67 1.44 7.65
CA ALA A 352 28.09 2.24 8.80
C ALA A 352 28.93 1.37 9.73
N SER A 353 30.20 1.76 9.94
CA SER A 353 31.16 1.05 10.78
C SER A 353 31.17 1.64 12.19
N PRO A 354 31.44 0.84 13.23
CA PRO A 354 31.72 1.37 14.57
C PRO A 354 32.88 2.34 14.63
N GLU A 355 33.81 2.28 13.66
CA GLU A 355 34.94 3.18 13.57
C GLU A 355 34.55 4.59 13.12
N ASP A 356 33.41 4.77 12.47
CA ASP A 356 32.79 6.08 12.21
C ASP A 356 32.33 6.80 13.49
N ARG A 357 32.56 6.19 14.66
CA ARG A 357 32.33 6.78 15.99
C ARG A 357 33.29 7.93 16.35
N ASP A 358 34.28 8.14 15.52
CA ASP A 358 35.31 9.15 15.81
C ASP A 358 34.74 10.57 15.63
N GLY A 359 34.02 11.07 16.63
CA GLY A 359 33.72 12.47 16.80
C GLY A 359 33.09 13.22 15.63
N SER A 360 33.00 12.62 14.47
CA SER A 360 32.21 13.13 13.37
C SER A 360 30.76 12.90 13.69
N LYS A 361 30.00 13.96 13.73
CA LYS A 361 28.60 14.06 14.19
C LYS A 361 27.59 13.28 13.31
N ASN A 362 28.02 12.22 12.64
CA ASN A 362 27.16 11.39 11.82
C ASN A 362 26.66 10.19 12.61
N PRO A 363 25.38 10.13 12.98
CA PRO A 363 24.75 8.93 13.53
C PRO A 363 24.59 7.89 12.41
N THR A 364 25.67 7.59 11.70
CA THR A 364 25.68 6.72 10.53
C THR A 364 25.79 5.26 10.90
N GLN A 365 25.75 4.93 12.18
CA GLN A 365 25.88 3.57 12.64
C GLN A 365 24.56 2.84 12.57
N PHE A 366 24.51 1.81 11.74
CA PHE A 366 23.35 0.95 11.61
C PHE A 366 22.91 0.34 12.95
N ALA A 367 23.85 0.05 13.86
CA ALA A 367 23.52 -0.42 15.20
C ALA A 367 22.71 0.61 16.01
N ASP A 368 23.07 1.89 15.92
CA ASP A 368 22.28 2.96 16.57
C ASP A 368 20.93 3.18 15.88
N TRP A 369 20.86 2.95 14.57
CA TRP A 369 19.62 2.98 13.83
C TRP A 369 18.65 1.83 14.16
N GLN A 370 19.16 0.66 14.52
CA GLN A 370 18.29 -0.44 14.95
C GLN A 370 17.37 -0.05 16.11
N LYS A 371 17.86 0.81 17.01
CA LYS A 371 17.06 1.36 18.11
C LYS A 371 15.84 2.14 17.62
N HIS A 372 16.01 2.85 16.52
CA HIS A 372 14.98 3.74 15.98
C HIS A 372 14.06 3.03 15.00
N TYR A 373 14.57 2.30 14.00
CA TYR A 373 13.73 1.80 12.93
C TYR A 373 12.72 0.74 13.39
N VAL A 374 13.06 -0.09 14.36
CA VAL A 374 12.15 -1.14 14.86
C VAL A 374 10.89 -0.54 15.45
N SER A 375 11.03 0.50 16.28
CA SER A 375 9.89 1.19 16.88
C SER A 375 9.19 2.10 15.89
N GLN A 376 9.95 2.87 15.13
CA GLN A 376 9.40 3.85 14.20
C GLN A 376 8.59 3.22 13.09
N SER A 377 9.09 2.17 12.43
CA SER A 377 8.37 1.51 11.34
C SER A 377 7.04 0.92 11.82
N LEU A 378 7.05 0.26 12.99
CA LEU A 378 5.83 -0.27 13.58
C LEU A 378 4.80 0.83 13.85
N THR A 379 5.24 1.88 14.54
CA THR A 379 4.39 3.04 14.84
C THR A 379 3.88 3.70 13.56
N ARG A 380 4.74 3.82 12.53
CA ARG A 380 4.38 4.43 11.26
C ARG A 380 3.30 3.64 10.53
N TYR A 381 3.39 2.30 10.50
CA TYR A 381 2.35 1.45 9.92
C TYR A 381 1.04 1.50 10.71
N GLU A 382 1.11 1.55 12.04
CA GLU A 382 -0.09 1.67 12.87
C GLU A 382 -0.75 3.06 12.79
N LEU A 383 0.04 4.12 12.53
CA LEU A 383 -0.50 5.45 12.28
C LEU A 383 -1.36 5.51 11.02
N LEU A 384 -0.97 4.82 9.94
CA LEU A 384 -1.77 4.79 8.71
C LEU A 384 -3.19 4.26 8.92
N LYS A 385 -3.42 3.52 10.00
CA LYS A 385 -4.73 2.97 10.36
C LYS A 385 -5.56 3.91 11.26
N ASN A 386 -5.10 5.15 11.49
CA ASN A 386 -5.83 6.10 12.34
C ASN A 386 -7.24 6.35 11.84
N GLN A 387 -7.37 6.53 10.55
CA GLN A 387 -8.65 6.69 9.91
C GLN A 387 -8.67 5.87 8.63
N SER A 388 -9.59 4.92 8.54
CA SER A 388 -9.75 4.06 7.39
C SER A 388 -11.22 3.97 6.98
N GLY A 389 -11.44 3.88 5.68
CA GLY A 389 -12.77 3.78 5.12
C GLY A 389 -12.79 3.03 3.81
N THR A 390 -13.98 2.67 3.37
CA THR A 390 -14.22 2.08 2.06
C THR A 390 -15.19 2.97 1.31
N ILE A 391 -14.81 3.39 0.11
CA ILE A 391 -15.67 4.16 -0.78
C ILE A 391 -15.95 3.36 -2.05
N VAL A 392 -17.13 3.53 -2.58
CA VAL A 392 -17.53 2.99 -3.88
C VAL A 392 -17.73 4.17 -4.82
N ILE A 393 -17.06 4.11 -5.94
CA ILE A 393 -17.08 5.15 -6.98
C ILE A 393 -17.40 4.54 -8.34
N PRO A 394 -17.90 5.32 -9.30
CA PRO A 394 -18.00 4.90 -10.69
C PRO A 394 -16.65 4.38 -11.20
N GLY A 395 -16.69 3.45 -12.13
CA GLY A 395 -15.48 2.78 -12.61
C GLY A 395 -14.40 3.75 -13.08
N ASN A 396 -13.24 3.69 -12.43
CA ASN A 396 -12.04 4.42 -12.82
C ASN A 396 -10.83 3.49 -12.83
N SER A 397 -10.46 3.02 -14.00
CA SER A 397 -9.40 2.05 -14.19
C SER A 397 -7.97 2.61 -14.09
N ASP A 398 -7.81 3.93 -13.91
CA ASP A 398 -6.48 4.54 -13.72
C ASP A 398 -6.04 4.58 -12.25
N ILE A 399 -6.98 4.44 -11.31
CA ILE A 399 -6.69 4.38 -9.88
C ILE A 399 -5.93 3.09 -9.56
N CYS A 400 -4.83 3.22 -8.85
CA CYS A 400 -4.03 2.10 -8.33
C CYS A 400 -3.80 2.23 -6.83
N ALA A 401 -3.45 1.11 -6.18
CA ALA A 401 -3.03 1.13 -4.78
C ALA A 401 -1.74 1.95 -4.61
N GLY A 402 -1.66 2.74 -3.54
CA GLY A 402 -0.56 3.67 -3.28
C GLY A 402 -0.75 5.07 -3.88
N ASP A 403 -1.79 5.28 -4.68
CA ASP A 403 -2.18 6.60 -5.17
C ASP A 403 -2.90 7.41 -4.08
N ARG A 404 -3.13 8.70 -4.29
CA ARG A 404 -3.86 9.59 -3.39
C ARG A 404 -5.18 10.06 -3.97
N ILE A 405 -6.14 10.26 -3.08
CA ILE A 405 -7.48 10.73 -3.41
C ILE A 405 -7.91 11.76 -2.36
N THR A 406 -8.56 12.83 -2.78
CA THR A 406 -9.17 13.78 -1.87
C THR A 406 -10.67 13.50 -1.76
N LEU A 407 -11.18 13.40 -0.54
CA LEU A 407 -12.59 13.16 -0.26
C LEU A 407 -13.24 14.41 0.34
N GLU A 408 -14.35 14.83 -0.23
CA GLU A 408 -15.26 15.84 0.32
C GLU A 408 -16.57 15.15 0.74
N LEU A 409 -16.72 14.98 2.05
CA LEU A 409 -17.89 14.34 2.66
C LEU A 409 -18.81 15.40 3.25
N VAL A 410 -20.11 15.15 3.13
CA VAL A 410 -21.13 16.10 3.59
C VAL A 410 -21.29 15.98 5.09
N ASN A 411 -21.30 17.13 5.76
CA ASN A 411 -21.61 17.20 7.19
C ASN A 411 -23.05 16.75 7.44
N LYS A 412 -23.24 15.77 8.31
CA LYS A 412 -24.54 15.17 8.67
C LYS A 412 -25.19 15.82 9.91
N ALA A 413 -24.69 16.98 10.35
CA ALA A 413 -25.26 17.74 11.44
C ALA A 413 -26.65 18.33 11.10
N PRO A 414 -27.42 18.85 12.08
CA PRO A 414 -28.69 19.54 11.83
C PRO A 414 -28.56 20.71 10.84
N SER A 415 -29.60 20.94 10.05
CA SER A 415 -29.61 21.85 8.87
C SER A 415 -29.10 23.28 9.11
N ALA A 416 -29.17 23.78 10.35
CA ALA A 416 -28.64 25.10 10.72
C ALA A 416 -27.10 25.15 10.69
N ASP A 417 -26.44 24.04 11.03
CA ASP A 417 -25.00 23.96 11.08
C ASP A 417 -24.41 23.57 9.72
N ILE A 418 -25.16 22.83 8.90
CA ILE A 418 -24.77 22.49 7.51
C ILE A 418 -24.60 23.75 6.65
N LYS A 419 -25.44 24.79 6.87
CA LYS A 419 -25.29 26.06 6.12
C LYS A 419 -24.01 26.81 6.46
N LYS A 420 -23.44 26.61 7.65
CA LYS A 420 -22.18 27.22 8.08
C LYS A 420 -20.97 26.37 7.71
N ASN A 421 -21.08 25.04 7.85
CA ASN A 421 -20.02 24.08 7.58
C ASN A 421 -20.58 22.94 6.73
N PRO A 422 -20.59 23.05 5.39
CA PRO A 422 -21.18 22.03 4.51
C PRO A 422 -20.37 20.74 4.48
N LEU A 423 -19.08 20.80 4.77
CA LEU A 423 -18.18 19.65 4.77
C LEU A 423 -17.93 19.12 6.18
N ASP A 424 -17.86 17.81 6.30
CA ASP A 424 -17.34 17.16 7.50
C ASP A 424 -15.82 17.33 7.51
N LYS A 425 -15.33 18.19 8.40
CA LYS A 425 -13.91 18.54 8.51
C LYS A 425 -13.06 17.42 9.08
N GLU A 426 -13.65 16.50 9.81
CA GLU A 426 -12.93 15.40 10.44
C GLU A 426 -12.62 14.28 9.42
N THR A 427 -13.61 13.91 8.62
CA THR A 427 -13.50 12.81 7.65
C THR A 427 -13.14 13.26 6.24
N SER A 428 -13.35 14.54 5.88
CA SER A 428 -12.89 15.07 4.61
C SER A 428 -11.38 15.31 4.60
N GLY A 429 -10.74 15.21 3.43
CA GLY A 429 -9.31 15.48 3.25
C GLY A 429 -8.62 14.50 2.32
N VAL A 430 -7.29 14.49 2.36
CA VAL A 430 -6.46 13.64 1.52
C VAL A 430 -6.30 12.27 2.17
N TYR A 431 -6.44 11.22 1.38
CA TYR A 431 -6.27 9.83 1.78
C TYR A 431 -5.30 9.11 0.86
N LEU A 432 -4.55 8.19 1.44
CA LEU A 432 -3.78 7.19 0.70
C LEU A 432 -4.70 6.01 0.37
N ILE A 433 -4.60 5.51 -0.84
CA ILE A 433 -5.34 4.34 -1.29
C ILE A 433 -4.62 3.08 -0.81
N GLU A 434 -5.23 2.37 0.13
CA GLU A 434 -4.72 1.10 0.65
C GLU A 434 -4.97 -0.04 -0.34
N GLU A 435 -6.20 -0.14 -0.81
CA GLU A 435 -6.65 -1.23 -1.68
C GLU A 435 -7.62 -0.72 -2.74
N VAL A 436 -7.48 -1.22 -3.92
CA VAL A 436 -8.40 -0.96 -5.03
C VAL A 436 -8.96 -2.28 -5.53
N THR A 437 -10.27 -2.35 -5.63
CA THR A 437 -10.97 -3.46 -6.28
C THR A 437 -11.74 -2.94 -7.49
N HIS A 438 -11.32 -3.34 -8.68
CA HIS A 438 -12.02 -3.09 -9.92
C HIS A 438 -12.94 -4.26 -10.24
N THR A 439 -14.25 -4.04 -10.25
CA THR A 439 -15.25 -5.07 -10.53
C THR A 439 -15.95 -4.80 -11.85
N TYR A 440 -15.85 -5.76 -12.75
CA TYR A 440 -16.46 -5.76 -14.08
C TYR A 440 -17.52 -6.85 -14.15
N GLU A 441 -18.80 -6.47 -14.22
CA GLU A 441 -19.96 -7.34 -14.29
C GLU A 441 -20.56 -7.27 -15.70
N LYS A 442 -20.47 -8.34 -16.50
CA LYS A 442 -20.86 -8.32 -17.91
C LYS A 442 -22.38 -8.32 -18.11
N ASN A 443 -23.11 -9.05 -17.28
CA ASN A 443 -24.52 -9.32 -17.48
C ASN A 443 -25.45 -8.41 -16.66
N VAL A 444 -25.01 -7.21 -16.31
CA VAL A 444 -25.79 -6.23 -15.58
C VAL A 444 -26.16 -5.06 -16.50
N GLY A 445 -27.45 -4.90 -16.79
CA GLY A 445 -27.93 -3.89 -17.71
C GLY A 445 -27.59 -4.18 -19.18
N THR A 446 -27.63 -3.16 -20.04
CA THR A 446 -27.40 -3.29 -21.49
C THR A 446 -25.90 -3.39 -21.85
N ASN A 447 -25.04 -2.73 -21.08
CA ASN A 447 -23.61 -2.57 -21.41
C ASN A 447 -22.66 -3.17 -20.35
N GLY A 448 -23.18 -3.92 -19.37
CA GLY A 448 -22.40 -4.33 -18.22
C GLY A 448 -22.22 -3.20 -17.20
N ARG A 449 -21.51 -3.48 -16.11
CA ARG A 449 -21.27 -2.54 -15.02
C ARG A 449 -19.83 -2.59 -14.57
N PHE A 450 -19.18 -1.44 -14.56
CA PHE A 450 -17.85 -1.25 -14.00
C PHE A 450 -17.90 -0.38 -12.76
N ARG A 451 -17.39 -0.89 -11.66
CA ARG A 451 -17.25 -0.20 -10.37
C ARG A 451 -15.84 -0.28 -9.85
N THR A 452 -15.44 0.75 -9.14
CA THR A 452 -14.20 0.78 -8.37
C THR A 452 -14.52 0.95 -6.90
N THR A 453 -14.15 -0.05 -6.11
CA THR A 453 -14.18 0.03 -4.65
C THR A 453 -12.79 0.38 -4.17
N VAL A 454 -12.67 1.44 -3.39
CA VAL A 454 -11.40 1.94 -2.89
C VAL A 454 -11.41 1.91 -1.38
N ARG A 455 -10.45 1.21 -0.81
CA ARG A 455 -10.17 1.27 0.62
C ARG A 455 -9.10 2.32 0.85
N VAL A 456 -9.41 3.26 1.71
CA VAL A 456 -8.57 4.43 1.98
C VAL A 456 -8.09 4.43 3.41
N MET A 457 -6.90 4.98 3.62
CA MET A 457 -6.31 5.14 4.95
C MET A 457 -5.63 6.49 5.09
N ARG A 458 -5.54 6.96 6.34
CA ARG A 458 -4.91 8.23 6.66
C ARG A 458 -4.29 8.19 8.05
N ASP A 459 -3.11 8.78 8.19
CA ASP A 459 -2.30 8.76 9.41
C ASP A 459 -2.64 9.87 10.42
N SER A 460 -3.40 10.87 10.00
CA SER A 460 -3.72 12.05 10.80
C SER A 460 -5.14 12.54 10.52
N TYR A 461 -5.69 13.34 11.42
CA TYR A 461 -7.03 13.92 11.30
C TYR A 461 -7.00 15.31 10.65
N GLY A 462 -8.18 15.78 10.20
CA GLY A 462 -8.37 17.13 9.69
C GLY A 462 -7.91 17.33 8.24
N MET A 463 -8.20 18.51 7.70
CA MET A 463 -7.75 18.92 6.36
C MET A 463 -6.40 19.61 6.46
N PRO A 464 -5.49 19.42 5.48
CA PRO A 464 -4.32 20.29 5.35
C PRO A 464 -4.76 21.75 5.20
N ASP A 465 -3.99 22.68 5.77
CA ASP A 465 -4.32 24.12 5.79
C ASP A 465 -4.57 24.72 4.41
N GLU A 466 -3.96 24.18 3.35
CA GLU A 466 -4.16 24.63 1.96
C GLU A 466 -5.56 24.29 1.42
N ILE A 467 -6.23 23.25 1.92
CA ILE A 467 -7.58 22.87 1.50
C ILE A 467 -8.64 23.63 2.32
N SER A 468 -8.34 23.98 3.57
CA SER A 468 -9.23 24.73 4.44
C SER A 468 -9.46 26.17 3.97
N SER A 469 -8.55 26.74 3.18
CA SER A 469 -8.63 28.11 2.65
C SER A 469 -9.53 28.25 1.39
N HIS A 470 -9.95 27.15 0.75
CA HIS A 470 -10.80 27.19 -0.45
C HIS A 470 -12.30 27.00 -0.14
N GLY A 471 -12.67 26.87 1.12
CA GLY A 471 -14.03 26.65 1.60
C GLY A 471 -14.69 27.87 2.29
N ASN A 472 -14.12 29.06 2.15
CA ASN A 472 -14.71 30.32 2.66
C ASN A 472 -15.41 31.09 1.55
#